data_4b3d4bfd6b27a0a85a00e2b9d88af6e0
#
_entry.id   4b3d4bfd6b27a0a85a00e2b9d88af6e0
#
_cell.length_a   1.000
_cell.length_b   1.000
_cell.length_c   1.000
_cell.angle_alpha   90.00
_cell.angle_beta   90.00
_cell.angle_gamma   90.00
#
_symmetry.space_group_name_H-M   'P 1'
#
loop_
_entity.id
_entity.type
_entity.pdbx_description
1 polymer ?
#
loop_
_entity_poly.entity_id
_entity_poly.type
_entity_poly.pdbx_seq_one_letter_code
_entity_poly.pdbx_strand_id
1 'polypeptide(L)'
;MKLSHLSTEKPSTQWNWDIFCRVIDNHGDLGVCWRLSADLAQRGHQVRLWVDDAAALAWMAPQGCQGVRVQEWPGPETLQDLAQDKSFRVGDVIVEAFGCELPEAFQTLMVQSQPPVWLNLEYLSAQAYVPRSHGLASPVMQGPAKGATKWFFFPGFTPDTGGLLREPALEQRQANFDRQAWLNTVPLDQPIAPHERLISLFCYEPRALPDLLTQLSQSNEPTRLLVAPGRPSAAVAAATQAMHIPHHGAGGLHISQLPYFSQTEFDHLLWGCDFNCVRGEDSLVRALWAGQPLAWHIYPQDDLAHHDKLLAFEDALQMPADLRKFHAVWNGLETGPLPALSRTAIDDWRTWSQKVKCLLQAQTDLTLSLIHI
;
A
#
# COMPACT_ATOMS: atom_id res chain seq x y z
N MET A 1 31.38 -38.15 -8.00
CA MET A 1 30.06 -38.73 -8.28
C MET A 1 29.17 -38.44 -7.06
N LYS A 2 28.46 -37.31 -7.03
CA LYS A 2 27.46 -36.99 -6.02
C LYS A 2 26.26 -36.40 -6.73
N LEU A 3 25.16 -37.11 -6.59
CA LEU A 3 23.87 -36.86 -7.21
C LEU A 3 23.26 -35.55 -6.70
N SER A 4 22.83 -34.74 -7.63
CA SER A 4 21.96 -33.59 -7.48
C SER A 4 20.67 -33.97 -6.78
N HIS A 5 20.39 -33.33 -5.66
CA HIS A 5 19.04 -33.35 -5.10
C HIS A 5 18.15 -32.45 -5.98
N LEU A 6 17.37 -33.09 -6.84
CA LEU A 6 16.16 -32.51 -7.39
C LEU A 6 15.19 -32.35 -6.22
N SER A 7 14.96 -31.12 -5.80
CA SER A 7 13.81 -30.79 -4.94
C SER A 7 12.55 -31.00 -5.79
N THR A 8 11.89 -32.12 -5.56
CA THR A 8 10.50 -32.28 -6.00
C THR A 8 9.65 -31.32 -5.18
N GLU A 9 9.34 -30.16 -5.74
CA GLU A 9 8.29 -29.31 -5.22
C GLU A 9 7.01 -30.16 -5.15
N LYS A 10 6.48 -30.33 -3.93
CA LYS A 10 5.14 -30.88 -3.75
C LYS A 10 4.18 -29.95 -4.53
N PRO A 11 3.19 -30.50 -5.26
CA PRO A 11 2.17 -29.66 -5.87
C PRO A 11 1.57 -28.78 -4.76
N SER A 12 1.64 -27.47 -4.92
CA SER A 12 1.08 -26.52 -3.96
C SER A 12 -0.40 -26.84 -3.80
N THR A 13 -0.82 -27.16 -2.59
CA THR A 13 -2.24 -27.40 -2.30
C THR A 13 -2.99 -26.12 -2.63
N GLN A 14 -3.92 -26.18 -3.56
CA GLN A 14 -4.78 -25.04 -3.89
C GLN A 14 -5.75 -24.84 -2.72
N TRP A 15 -5.77 -23.63 -2.16
CA TRP A 15 -6.66 -23.23 -1.08
C TRP A 15 -7.68 -22.20 -1.55
N ASN A 16 -8.82 -22.21 -0.86
CA ASN A 16 -9.86 -21.20 -1.00
C ASN A 16 -9.71 -20.19 0.14
N TRP A 17 -9.64 -18.91 -0.23
CA TRP A 17 -9.47 -17.82 0.71
C TRP A 17 -10.73 -16.96 0.73
N ASP A 18 -11.17 -16.59 1.93
CA ASP A 18 -12.17 -15.53 2.15
C ASP A 18 -11.47 -14.35 2.78
N ILE A 19 -11.34 -13.25 2.06
CA ILE A 19 -10.73 -12.01 2.56
C ILE A 19 -11.85 -11.00 2.76
N PHE A 20 -11.98 -10.50 3.99
CA PHE A 20 -12.97 -9.51 4.39
C PHE A 20 -12.30 -8.16 4.56
N CYS A 21 -12.86 -7.13 3.91
CA CYS A 21 -12.37 -5.76 3.95
C CYS A 21 -13.53 -4.79 4.06
N ARG A 22 -13.45 -3.85 5.01
CA ARG A 22 -14.32 -2.66 5.04
C ARG A 22 -13.56 -1.46 4.54
N VAL A 23 -14.23 -0.64 3.74
CA VAL A 23 -13.67 0.63 3.24
C VAL A 23 -14.03 1.73 4.24
N ILE A 24 -13.03 2.20 5.00
CA ILE A 24 -13.19 3.29 5.95
C ILE A 24 -12.37 4.47 5.43
N ASP A 25 -13.01 5.61 5.18
CA ASP A 25 -12.43 6.90 4.75
C ASP A 25 -11.62 6.91 3.44
N ASN A 26 -10.88 5.88 3.13
CA ASN A 26 -9.96 5.82 1.99
C ASN A 26 -9.95 4.44 1.35
N HIS A 27 -9.56 4.38 0.08
CA HIS A 27 -9.44 3.13 -0.67
C HIS A 27 -8.14 2.34 -0.37
N GLY A 28 -7.36 2.72 0.64
CA GLY A 28 -6.08 2.08 0.97
C GLY A 28 -6.25 0.62 1.40
N ASP A 29 -7.20 0.36 2.29
CA ASP A 29 -7.50 -0.98 2.80
C ASP A 29 -7.96 -1.91 1.68
N LEU A 30 -8.87 -1.41 0.82
CA LEU A 30 -9.29 -2.13 -0.38
C LEU A 30 -8.11 -2.38 -1.33
N GLY A 31 -7.20 -1.40 -1.47
CA GLY A 31 -6.02 -1.52 -2.31
C GLY A 31 -5.10 -2.65 -1.87
N VAL A 32 -4.81 -2.75 -0.56
CA VAL A 32 -4.02 -3.85 0.01
C VAL A 32 -4.73 -5.19 -0.18
N CYS A 33 -6.02 -5.27 0.17
CA CYS A 33 -6.81 -6.50 0.07
C CYS A 33 -6.94 -6.99 -1.37
N TRP A 34 -7.11 -6.08 -2.34
CA TRP A 34 -7.13 -6.44 -3.76
C TRP A 34 -5.77 -6.97 -4.23
N ARG A 35 -4.66 -6.29 -3.92
CA ARG A 35 -3.31 -6.78 -4.28
C ARG A 35 -3.02 -8.14 -3.67
N LEU A 36 -3.35 -8.34 -2.39
CA LEU A 36 -3.21 -9.64 -1.72
C LEU A 36 -4.05 -10.71 -2.41
N SER A 37 -5.31 -10.41 -2.74
CA SER A 37 -6.20 -11.32 -3.44
C SER A 37 -5.66 -11.71 -4.81
N ALA A 38 -5.18 -10.73 -5.57
CA ALA A 38 -4.61 -10.97 -6.90
C ALA A 38 -3.30 -11.77 -6.84
N ASP A 39 -2.44 -11.50 -5.85
CA ASP A 39 -1.19 -12.24 -5.68
C ASP A 39 -1.44 -13.69 -5.24
N LEU A 40 -2.36 -13.94 -4.32
CA LEU A 40 -2.81 -15.29 -3.96
C LEU A 40 -3.34 -16.06 -5.17
N ALA A 41 -4.17 -15.40 -5.99
CA ALA A 41 -4.71 -16.01 -7.19
C ALA A 41 -3.62 -16.34 -8.23
N GLN A 42 -2.65 -15.45 -8.43
CA GLN A 42 -1.49 -15.70 -9.30
C GLN A 42 -0.60 -16.84 -8.80
N ARG A 43 -0.60 -17.12 -7.49
CA ARG A 43 0.06 -18.27 -6.87
C ARG A 43 -0.78 -19.56 -6.91
N GLY A 44 -1.94 -19.54 -7.57
CA GLY A 44 -2.79 -20.71 -7.83
C GLY A 44 -3.92 -20.93 -6.84
N HIS A 45 -4.17 -20.02 -5.93
CA HIS A 45 -5.28 -20.09 -4.98
C HIS A 45 -6.58 -19.53 -5.57
N GLN A 46 -7.73 -19.80 -4.94
CA GLN A 46 -9.02 -19.18 -5.26
C GLN A 46 -9.38 -18.21 -4.14
N VAL A 47 -9.79 -17.00 -4.49
CA VAL A 47 -10.06 -15.95 -3.51
C VAL A 47 -11.46 -15.37 -3.69
N ARG A 48 -12.20 -15.26 -2.59
CA ARG A 48 -13.38 -14.41 -2.48
C ARG A 48 -13.01 -13.19 -1.66
N LEU A 49 -13.10 -12.02 -2.29
CA LEU A 49 -12.88 -10.74 -1.63
C LEU A 49 -14.24 -10.13 -1.29
N TRP A 50 -14.56 -10.13 0.00
CA TRP A 50 -15.81 -9.58 0.55
C TRP A 50 -15.60 -8.12 0.92
N VAL A 51 -16.34 -7.20 0.30
CA VAL A 51 -16.20 -5.76 0.50
C VAL A 51 -17.55 -5.07 0.62
N ASP A 52 -17.62 -4.02 1.41
CA ASP A 52 -18.82 -3.19 1.58
C ASP A 52 -18.95 -2.13 0.47
N ASP A 53 -17.84 -1.65 -0.08
CA ASP A 53 -17.80 -0.77 -1.25
C ASP A 53 -16.68 -1.17 -2.22
N ALA A 54 -17.06 -1.78 -3.33
CA ALA A 54 -16.14 -2.19 -4.40
C ALA A 54 -15.98 -1.14 -5.52
N ALA A 55 -16.62 0.02 -5.43
CA ALA A 55 -16.69 0.98 -6.54
C ALA A 55 -15.31 1.40 -7.04
N ALA A 56 -14.33 1.56 -6.15
CA ALA A 56 -12.99 1.95 -6.54
C ALA A 56 -12.25 0.89 -7.38
N LEU A 57 -12.63 -0.39 -7.32
CA LEU A 57 -12.03 -1.43 -8.16
C LEU A 57 -12.29 -1.21 -9.65
N ALA A 58 -13.31 -0.46 -10.03
CA ALA A 58 -13.59 -0.12 -11.41
C ALA A 58 -12.43 0.63 -12.10
N TRP A 59 -11.70 1.45 -11.35
CA TRP A 59 -10.51 2.15 -11.87
C TRP A 59 -9.21 1.57 -11.31
N MET A 60 -9.21 1.09 -10.09
CA MET A 60 -8.02 0.55 -9.43
C MET A 60 -7.55 -0.76 -10.07
N ALA A 61 -8.50 -1.60 -10.49
CA ALA A 61 -8.25 -2.92 -11.07
C ALA A 61 -9.23 -3.25 -12.20
N PRO A 62 -9.29 -2.44 -13.29
CA PRO A 62 -10.33 -2.52 -14.32
C PRO A 62 -10.36 -3.85 -15.06
N GLN A 63 -9.25 -4.58 -15.08
CA GLN A 63 -9.16 -5.88 -15.76
C GLN A 63 -9.53 -7.06 -14.85
N GLY A 64 -9.74 -6.81 -13.55
CA GLY A 64 -9.94 -7.87 -12.59
C GLY A 64 -8.71 -8.80 -12.46
N CYS A 65 -8.90 -9.97 -11.86
CA CYS A 65 -7.87 -11.01 -11.77
C CYS A 65 -8.55 -12.38 -11.81
N GLN A 66 -8.10 -13.26 -12.70
CA GLN A 66 -8.58 -14.63 -12.73
C GLN A 66 -8.27 -15.33 -11.41
N GLY A 67 -9.23 -16.01 -10.82
CA GLY A 67 -9.10 -16.63 -9.50
C GLY A 67 -9.56 -15.74 -8.34
N VAL A 68 -9.85 -14.46 -8.60
CA VAL A 68 -10.46 -13.56 -7.61
C VAL A 68 -11.92 -13.32 -7.94
N ARG A 69 -12.79 -13.50 -6.94
CA ARG A 69 -14.20 -13.16 -7.01
C ARG A 69 -14.51 -12.07 -5.99
N VAL A 70 -14.87 -10.87 -6.46
CA VAL A 70 -15.35 -9.80 -5.59
C VAL A 70 -16.80 -10.11 -5.20
N GLN A 71 -17.08 -10.04 -3.92
CA GLN A 71 -18.40 -10.29 -3.33
C GLN A 71 -18.81 -9.05 -2.52
N GLU A 72 -20.08 -8.72 -2.55
CA GLU A 72 -20.62 -7.72 -1.65
C GLU A 72 -20.54 -8.21 -0.20
N TRP A 73 -20.28 -7.32 0.73
CA TRP A 73 -20.28 -7.63 2.16
C TRP A 73 -21.58 -8.32 2.55
N PRO A 74 -21.53 -9.51 3.16
CA PRO A 74 -22.72 -10.34 3.29
C PRO A 74 -23.66 -9.76 4.34
N GLY A 75 -24.82 -9.31 3.89
CA GLY A 75 -25.95 -8.94 4.76
C GLY A 75 -26.66 -10.17 5.36
N PRO A 76 -27.61 -9.97 6.29
CA PRO A 76 -28.34 -11.07 6.94
C PRO A 76 -29.04 -12.01 5.96
N GLU A 77 -29.66 -11.48 4.91
CA GLU A 77 -30.36 -12.28 3.88
C GLU A 77 -29.35 -13.13 3.07
N THR A 78 -28.26 -12.52 2.61
CA THR A 78 -27.18 -13.24 1.89
C THR A 78 -26.62 -14.38 2.76
N LEU A 79 -26.40 -14.15 4.05
CA LEU A 79 -25.88 -15.15 4.97
C LEU A 79 -26.87 -16.27 5.21
N GLN A 80 -28.18 -15.97 5.24
CA GLN A 80 -29.24 -16.97 5.34
C GLN A 80 -29.27 -17.86 4.08
N ASP A 81 -29.13 -17.28 2.89
CA ASP A 81 -29.08 -18.02 1.64
C ASP A 81 -27.83 -18.90 1.56
N LEU A 82 -26.65 -18.37 1.96
CA LEU A 82 -25.43 -19.16 2.04
C LEU A 82 -25.55 -20.32 3.03
N ALA A 83 -26.22 -20.15 4.15
CA ALA A 83 -26.46 -21.21 5.13
C ALA A 83 -27.37 -22.33 4.59
N GLN A 84 -28.28 -22.01 3.68
CA GLN A 84 -29.20 -22.96 3.02
C GLN A 84 -28.55 -23.63 1.79
N ASP A 85 -27.56 -22.99 1.18
CA ASP A 85 -26.83 -23.54 0.04
C ASP A 85 -25.88 -24.66 0.48
N LYS A 86 -26.28 -25.89 0.27
CA LYS A 86 -25.48 -27.07 0.60
C LYS A 86 -24.17 -27.17 -0.21
N SER A 87 -24.03 -26.41 -1.28
CA SER A 87 -22.82 -26.34 -2.10
C SER A 87 -21.83 -25.29 -1.58
N PHE A 88 -22.28 -24.30 -0.83
CA PHE A 88 -21.41 -23.30 -0.23
C PHE A 88 -20.43 -23.92 0.76
N ARG A 89 -19.19 -23.53 0.67
CA ARG A 89 -18.13 -23.86 1.63
C ARG A 89 -17.39 -22.59 1.98
N VAL A 90 -17.19 -22.39 3.27
CA VAL A 90 -16.27 -21.38 3.79
C VAL A 90 -14.87 -21.71 3.28
N GLY A 91 -14.05 -20.70 3.03
CA GLY A 91 -12.67 -20.90 2.60
C GLY A 91 -11.82 -21.67 3.62
N ASP A 92 -10.74 -22.25 3.15
CA ASP A 92 -9.77 -22.93 4.01
C ASP A 92 -9.06 -21.93 4.93
N VAL A 93 -8.92 -20.68 4.45
CA VAL A 93 -8.33 -19.55 5.18
C VAL A 93 -9.28 -18.37 5.14
N ILE A 94 -9.50 -17.76 6.30
CA ILE A 94 -10.27 -16.54 6.48
C ILE A 94 -9.31 -15.44 6.89
N VAL A 95 -9.31 -14.34 6.16
CA VAL A 95 -8.57 -13.12 6.49
C VAL A 95 -9.56 -12.03 6.87
N GLU A 96 -9.52 -11.61 8.12
CA GLU A 96 -10.18 -10.41 8.61
C GLU A 96 -9.18 -9.26 8.52
N ALA A 97 -9.36 -8.39 7.53
CA ALA A 97 -8.42 -7.31 7.30
C ALA A 97 -8.74 -6.10 8.16
N PHE A 98 -7.71 -5.58 8.85
CA PHE A 98 -7.75 -4.30 9.57
C PHE A 98 -8.86 -4.20 10.62
N GLY A 99 -9.14 -5.34 11.29
CA GLY A 99 -10.14 -5.38 12.34
C GLY A 99 -11.58 -5.16 11.88
N CYS A 100 -11.91 -5.53 10.63
CA CYS A 100 -13.23 -5.27 10.02
C CYS A 100 -14.40 -6.04 10.67
N GLU A 101 -14.13 -6.93 11.61
CA GLU A 101 -15.09 -7.77 12.35
C GLU A 101 -16.06 -8.55 11.46
N LEU A 102 -15.90 -9.87 11.45
CA LEU A 102 -16.76 -10.76 10.66
C LEU A 102 -18.20 -10.77 11.20
N PRO A 103 -19.22 -10.79 10.31
CA PRO A 103 -20.61 -10.96 10.73
C PRO A 103 -20.79 -12.25 11.55
N GLU A 104 -21.54 -12.20 12.66
CA GLU A 104 -21.79 -13.37 13.53
C GLU A 104 -22.39 -14.55 12.76
N ALA A 105 -23.29 -14.29 11.81
CA ALA A 105 -23.87 -15.33 10.98
C ALA A 105 -22.81 -16.02 10.09
N PHE A 106 -21.79 -15.30 9.60
CA PHE A 106 -20.67 -15.90 8.89
C PHE A 106 -19.78 -16.74 9.83
N GLN A 107 -19.55 -16.23 11.05
CA GLN A 107 -18.83 -17.01 12.08
C GLN A 107 -19.55 -18.32 12.39
N THR A 108 -20.91 -18.35 12.38
CA THR A 108 -21.69 -19.57 12.53
C THR A 108 -21.41 -20.58 11.42
N LEU A 109 -21.28 -20.11 10.17
CA LEU A 109 -20.93 -20.98 9.03
C LEU A 109 -19.52 -21.56 9.16
N MET A 110 -18.58 -20.77 9.69
CA MET A 110 -17.19 -21.21 9.92
C MET A 110 -17.08 -22.41 10.85
N VAL A 111 -17.89 -22.45 11.92
CA VAL A 111 -17.80 -23.51 12.94
C VAL A 111 -18.61 -24.77 12.61
N GLN A 112 -19.47 -24.72 11.60
CA GLN A 112 -20.26 -25.88 11.14
C GLN A 112 -19.49 -26.81 10.21
N SER A 113 -18.35 -26.33 9.69
CA SER A 113 -17.47 -27.08 8.79
C SER A 113 -16.16 -27.46 9.48
N GLN A 114 -15.23 -28.02 8.72
CA GLN A 114 -13.85 -28.12 9.19
C GLN A 114 -13.35 -26.70 9.51
N PRO A 115 -12.83 -26.44 10.72
CA PRO A 115 -12.48 -25.06 11.11
C PRO A 115 -11.41 -24.50 10.17
N PRO A 116 -11.64 -23.30 9.58
CA PRO A 116 -10.64 -22.63 8.75
C PRO A 116 -9.51 -22.08 9.61
N VAL A 117 -8.38 -21.78 8.98
CA VAL A 117 -7.37 -20.89 9.58
C VAL A 117 -7.94 -19.48 9.58
N TRP A 118 -8.10 -18.88 10.75
CA TRP A 118 -8.64 -17.52 10.90
C TRP A 118 -7.55 -16.52 11.26
N LEU A 119 -7.29 -15.61 10.35
CA LEU A 119 -6.25 -14.59 10.46
C LEU A 119 -6.87 -13.21 10.63
N ASN A 120 -6.30 -12.42 11.53
CA ASN A 120 -6.52 -10.98 11.59
C ASN A 120 -5.30 -10.28 10.97
N LEU A 121 -5.44 -9.79 9.75
CA LEU A 121 -4.40 -9.03 9.07
C LEU A 121 -4.41 -7.60 9.60
N GLU A 122 -3.37 -7.24 10.31
CA GLU A 122 -3.19 -5.95 10.96
C GLU A 122 -2.57 -4.91 10.02
N TYR A 123 -2.63 -3.65 10.44
CA TYR A 123 -1.97 -2.55 9.76
C TYR A 123 -0.46 -2.67 9.81
N LEU A 124 0.21 -2.23 8.74
CA LEU A 124 1.67 -2.17 8.64
C LEU A 124 2.25 -1.27 9.72
N SER A 125 3.21 -1.76 10.48
CA SER A 125 3.94 -0.97 11.46
C SER A 125 5.39 -1.46 11.65
N ALA A 126 6.29 -0.53 12.00
CA ALA A 126 7.66 -0.81 12.41
C ALA A 126 7.85 -0.75 13.94
N GLN A 127 6.78 -0.51 14.70
CA GLN A 127 6.85 -0.36 16.15
C GLN A 127 7.29 -1.65 16.84
N ALA A 128 7.98 -1.52 17.97
CA ALA A 128 8.62 -2.63 18.68
C ALA A 128 7.67 -3.75 19.18
N TYR A 129 6.36 -3.50 19.24
CA TYR A 129 5.37 -4.52 19.60
C TYR A 129 5.08 -5.49 18.46
N VAL A 130 5.29 -5.08 17.20
CA VAL A 130 4.89 -5.84 16.00
C VAL A 130 5.53 -7.22 15.94
N PRO A 131 6.86 -7.39 16.06
CA PRO A 131 7.47 -8.72 16.05
C PRO A 131 6.99 -9.63 17.17
N ARG A 132 6.63 -9.06 18.33
CA ARG A 132 6.14 -9.83 19.48
C ARG A 132 4.67 -10.23 19.36
N SER A 133 3.91 -9.49 18.56
CA SER A 133 2.47 -9.69 18.35
C SER A 133 2.16 -10.51 17.10
N HIS A 134 3.12 -10.58 16.18
CA HIS A 134 2.98 -11.39 14.97
C HIS A 134 2.89 -12.88 15.30
N GLY A 135 1.89 -13.58 14.74
CA GLY A 135 1.66 -14.99 15.00
C GLY A 135 1.04 -15.33 16.37
N LEU A 136 0.61 -14.32 17.15
CA LEU A 136 -0.07 -14.59 18.42
C LEU A 136 -1.47 -15.13 18.20
N ALA A 137 -1.78 -16.19 18.97
CA ALA A 137 -3.11 -16.78 19.05
C ALA A 137 -4.02 -15.96 19.96
N SER A 138 -5.22 -15.66 19.50
CA SER A 138 -6.29 -15.02 20.27
C SER A 138 -7.51 -15.95 20.32
N PRO A 139 -7.78 -16.62 21.46
CA PRO A 139 -8.98 -17.42 21.62
C PRO A 139 -10.24 -16.55 21.56
N VAL A 140 -11.22 -16.98 20.77
CA VAL A 140 -12.54 -16.33 20.70
C VAL A 140 -13.36 -16.73 21.93
N MET A 141 -13.62 -15.78 22.80
CA MET A 141 -14.25 -16.05 24.10
C MET A 141 -15.78 -15.99 24.09
N GLN A 142 -16.38 -15.36 23.07
CA GLN A 142 -17.81 -15.11 22.97
C GLN A 142 -18.31 -15.28 21.53
N GLY A 143 -19.63 -15.27 21.34
CA GLY A 143 -20.26 -15.36 20.03
C GLY A 143 -20.27 -16.76 19.42
N PRO A 144 -20.74 -16.88 18.16
CA PRO A 144 -20.93 -18.18 17.49
C PRO A 144 -19.63 -18.97 17.31
N ALA A 145 -18.51 -18.26 17.14
CA ALA A 145 -17.20 -18.89 16.97
C ALA A 145 -16.45 -19.12 18.29
N LYS A 146 -17.13 -19.10 19.43
CA LYS A 146 -16.51 -19.37 20.74
C LYS A 146 -15.71 -20.67 20.73
N GLY A 147 -14.47 -20.56 21.16
CA GLY A 147 -13.52 -21.68 21.19
C GLY A 147 -12.65 -21.80 19.93
N ALA A 148 -12.95 -21.05 18.86
CA ALA A 148 -12.04 -20.91 17.73
C ALA A 148 -10.81 -20.06 18.12
N THR A 149 -9.77 -20.15 17.32
CA THR A 149 -8.57 -19.33 17.48
C THR A 149 -8.42 -18.40 16.30
N LYS A 150 -8.25 -17.09 16.56
CA LYS A 150 -7.87 -16.09 15.60
C LYS A 150 -6.37 -15.81 15.77
N TRP A 151 -5.63 -15.75 14.68
CA TRP A 151 -4.19 -15.49 14.70
C TRP A 151 -3.92 -14.06 14.22
N PHE A 152 -3.18 -13.30 14.98
CA PHE A 152 -2.75 -11.97 14.57
C PHE A 152 -1.61 -12.04 13.57
N PHE A 153 -1.78 -11.36 12.44
CA PHE A 153 -0.79 -11.31 11.37
C PHE A 153 -0.40 -9.87 11.08
N PHE A 154 0.81 -9.51 11.46
CA PHE A 154 1.33 -8.15 11.32
C PHE A 154 2.28 -8.06 10.13
N PRO A 155 1.95 -7.27 9.07
CA PRO A 155 2.94 -6.80 8.11
C PRO A 155 4.02 -5.97 8.81
N GLY A 156 5.25 -6.02 8.31
CA GLY A 156 6.34 -5.28 8.94
C GLY A 156 7.64 -5.32 8.14
N PHE A 157 8.69 -4.77 8.73
CA PHE A 157 9.95 -4.48 8.05
C PHE A 157 11.10 -5.39 8.48
N THR A 158 10.84 -6.37 9.35
CA THR A 158 11.84 -7.29 9.89
C THR A 158 11.48 -8.74 9.60
N PRO A 159 12.46 -9.66 9.62
CA PRO A 159 12.20 -11.10 9.41
C PRO A 159 11.22 -11.74 10.40
N ASP A 160 11.03 -11.12 11.57
CA ASP A 160 10.12 -11.61 12.62
C ASP A 160 8.69 -11.09 12.45
N THR A 161 8.34 -10.58 11.28
CA THR A 161 7.02 -10.06 10.90
C THR A 161 6.53 -10.73 9.62
N GLY A 162 5.30 -10.44 9.21
CA GLY A 162 4.72 -10.99 7.98
C GLY A 162 5.36 -10.48 6.68
N GLY A 163 6.30 -9.54 6.76
CA GLY A 163 6.90 -8.91 5.58
C GLY A 163 5.99 -7.92 4.88
N LEU A 164 6.35 -7.57 3.64
CA LEU A 164 5.61 -6.60 2.81
C LEU A 164 5.04 -7.31 1.57
N LEU A 165 3.89 -6.85 1.11
CA LEU A 165 3.26 -7.38 -0.10
C LEU A 165 4.13 -7.09 -1.32
N ARG A 166 4.52 -8.17 -2.03
CA ARG A 166 5.39 -8.13 -3.21
C ARG A 166 5.04 -9.27 -4.15
N GLU A 167 4.43 -8.94 -5.26
CA GLU A 167 4.07 -9.92 -6.28
C GLU A 167 5.32 -10.51 -6.95
N PRO A 168 5.36 -11.80 -7.30
CA PRO A 168 6.55 -12.44 -7.90
C PRO A 168 7.06 -11.75 -9.18
N ALA A 169 6.15 -11.21 -9.99
CA ALA A 169 6.49 -10.53 -11.24
C ALA A 169 6.92 -9.06 -11.08
N LEU A 170 6.91 -8.49 -9.86
CA LEU A 170 7.16 -7.06 -9.64
C LEU A 170 8.54 -6.63 -10.14
N GLU A 171 9.57 -7.39 -9.79
CA GLU A 171 10.96 -7.07 -10.18
C GLU A 171 11.14 -7.14 -11.70
N GLN A 172 10.56 -8.16 -12.35
CA GLN A 172 10.63 -8.29 -13.80
C GLN A 172 9.88 -7.17 -14.51
N ARG A 173 8.69 -6.78 -13.99
CA ARG A 173 7.93 -5.62 -14.53
C ARG A 173 8.75 -4.34 -14.41
N GLN A 174 9.40 -4.12 -13.27
CA GLN A 174 10.21 -2.93 -13.04
C GLN A 174 11.47 -2.92 -13.92
N ALA A 175 12.14 -4.06 -14.09
CA ALA A 175 13.30 -4.18 -14.97
C ALA A 175 12.97 -3.90 -16.46
N ASN A 176 11.75 -4.22 -16.88
CA ASN A 176 11.26 -3.99 -18.24
C ASN A 176 10.60 -2.61 -18.42
N PHE A 177 10.54 -1.78 -17.37
CA PHE A 177 9.88 -0.48 -17.42
C PHE A 177 10.71 0.52 -18.24
N ASP A 178 10.09 1.06 -19.29
CA ASP A 178 10.62 2.16 -20.08
C ASP A 178 9.95 3.47 -19.65
N ARG A 179 10.69 4.29 -18.92
CA ARG A 179 10.22 5.60 -18.42
C ARG A 179 9.73 6.49 -19.55
N GLN A 180 10.48 6.57 -20.68
CA GLN A 180 10.12 7.48 -21.76
C GLN A 180 8.87 7.00 -22.51
N ALA A 181 8.78 5.72 -22.76
CA ALA A 181 7.60 5.11 -23.37
C ALA A 181 6.36 5.35 -22.48
N TRP A 182 6.50 5.16 -21.15
CA TRP A 182 5.42 5.41 -20.21
C TRP A 182 4.99 6.89 -20.19
N LEU A 183 5.94 7.83 -20.13
CA LEU A 183 5.64 9.26 -20.14
C LEU A 183 4.82 9.69 -21.36
N ASN A 184 5.04 9.06 -22.50
CA ASN A 184 4.28 9.32 -23.73
C ASN A 184 2.83 8.82 -23.64
N THR A 185 2.51 7.94 -22.69
CA THR A 185 1.14 7.42 -22.49
C THR A 185 0.34 8.19 -21.45
N VAL A 186 1.03 8.96 -20.57
CA VAL A 186 0.35 9.73 -19.52
C VAL A 186 -0.39 10.91 -20.15
N PRO A 187 -1.71 11.02 -19.96
CA PRO A 187 -2.51 12.10 -20.56
C PRO A 187 -2.28 13.41 -19.76
N LEU A 188 -1.32 14.18 -20.20
CA LEU A 188 -0.99 15.48 -19.61
C LEU A 188 -1.33 16.62 -20.56
N ASP A 189 -1.74 17.76 -20.00
CA ASP A 189 -2.06 18.98 -20.77
C ASP A 189 -0.86 19.50 -21.54
N GLN A 190 0.36 19.26 -21.03
CA GLN A 190 1.61 19.69 -21.67
C GLN A 190 2.63 18.55 -21.62
N PRO A 191 3.41 18.36 -22.70
CA PRO A 191 4.49 17.37 -22.71
C PRO A 191 5.52 17.67 -21.61
N ILE A 192 6.11 16.61 -21.06
CA ILE A 192 7.21 16.71 -20.09
C ILE A 192 8.51 16.90 -20.88
N ALA A 193 9.26 17.96 -20.53
CA ALA A 193 10.57 18.18 -21.15
C ALA A 193 11.60 17.17 -20.58
N PRO A 194 12.59 16.72 -21.41
CA PRO A 194 13.54 15.68 -21.00
C PRO A 194 14.36 15.99 -19.74
N HIS A 195 14.53 17.26 -19.40
CA HIS A 195 15.32 17.75 -18.27
C HIS A 195 14.46 18.08 -17.04
N GLU A 196 13.14 17.98 -17.13
CA GLU A 196 12.27 18.20 -15.97
C GLU A 196 12.45 17.08 -14.95
N ARG A 197 12.60 17.48 -13.69
CA ARG A 197 12.51 16.59 -12.55
C ARG A 197 11.04 16.25 -12.28
N LEU A 198 10.73 14.98 -12.03
CA LEU A 198 9.37 14.52 -11.79
C LEU A 198 9.15 14.23 -10.32
N ILE A 199 8.13 14.83 -9.74
CA ILE A 199 7.69 14.57 -8.36
C ILE A 199 6.24 14.09 -8.39
N SER A 200 5.96 12.90 -7.88
CA SER A 200 4.58 12.46 -7.67
C SER A 200 4.04 13.01 -6.36
N LEU A 201 2.82 13.53 -6.36
CA LEU A 201 2.16 14.04 -5.17
C LEU A 201 0.86 13.27 -4.92
N PHE A 202 0.95 12.32 -4.01
CA PHE A 202 -0.18 11.58 -3.45
C PHE A 202 -0.14 11.71 -1.93
N CYS A 203 -0.80 12.73 -1.39
CA CYS A 203 -0.76 13.10 0.02
C CYS A 203 -2.17 13.37 0.57
N TYR A 204 -2.27 13.59 1.86
CA TYR A 204 -3.41 14.26 2.48
C TYR A 204 -3.25 15.78 2.31
N GLU A 205 -3.47 16.57 3.35
CA GLU A 205 -3.33 18.03 3.34
C GLU A 205 -2.14 18.46 4.23
N PRO A 206 -0.87 18.25 3.79
CA PRO A 206 0.29 18.60 4.61
C PRO A 206 0.41 20.10 4.76
N ARG A 207 0.63 20.58 5.98
CA ARG A 207 0.80 22.02 6.27
C ARG A 207 1.99 22.62 5.54
N ALA A 208 3.00 21.80 5.23
CA ALA A 208 4.20 22.22 4.51
C ALA A 208 4.04 22.27 2.98
N LEU A 209 2.85 21.98 2.42
CA LEU A 209 2.61 22.03 0.98
C LEU A 209 2.89 23.42 0.38
N PRO A 210 2.50 24.55 0.98
CA PRO A 210 2.87 25.88 0.49
C PRO A 210 4.39 26.10 0.40
N ASP A 211 5.15 25.61 1.39
CA ASP A 211 6.62 25.70 1.38
C ASP A 211 7.21 24.91 0.22
N LEU A 212 6.71 23.70 -0.03
CA LEU A 212 7.13 22.89 -1.17
C LEU A 212 6.87 23.62 -2.49
N LEU A 213 5.67 24.14 -2.69
CA LEU A 213 5.32 24.89 -3.91
C LEU A 213 6.18 26.14 -4.08
N THR A 214 6.47 26.85 -3.00
CA THR A 214 7.36 28.01 -3.01
C THR A 214 8.77 27.64 -3.45
N GLN A 215 9.35 26.61 -2.83
CA GLN A 215 10.70 26.13 -3.17
C GLN A 215 10.80 25.72 -4.65
N LEU A 216 9.82 24.96 -5.14
CA LEU A 216 9.82 24.47 -6.51
C LEU A 216 9.63 25.62 -7.52
N SER A 217 8.79 26.62 -7.21
CA SER A 217 8.59 27.78 -8.07
C SER A 217 9.80 28.71 -8.13
N GLN A 218 10.58 28.79 -7.06
CA GLN A 218 11.79 29.62 -6.98
C GLN A 218 13.06 28.87 -7.46
N SER A 219 12.94 27.56 -7.68
CA SER A 219 14.06 26.75 -8.14
C SER A 219 14.45 27.07 -9.58
N ASN A 220 15.76 27.05 -9.86
CA ASN A 220 16.29 27.07 -11.22
C ASN A 220 16.21 25.68 -11.91
N GLU A 221 15.82 24.63 -11.16
CA GLU A 221 15.63 23.28 -11.70
C GLU A 221 14.18 23.08 -12.12
N PRO A 222 13.87 22.98 -13.42
CA PRO A 222 12.52 22.71 -13.87
C PRO A 222 11.98 21.43 -13.26
N THR A 223 10.84 21.54 -12.61
CA THR A 223 10.23 20.43 -11.88
C THR A 223 8.76 20.29 -12.27
N ARG A 224 8.35 19.11 -12.66
CA ARG A 224 6.97 18.74 -12.91
C ARG A 224 6.39 18.06 -11.66
N LEU A 225 5.39 18.69 -11.03
CA LEU A 225 4.62 18.11 -9.95
C LEU A 225 3.42 17.37 -10.54
N LEU A 226 3.44 16.04 -10.47
CA LEU A 226 2.38 15.17 -10.95
C LEU A 226 1.40 14.91 -9.81
N VAL A 227 0.25 15.56 -9.83
CA VAL A 227 -0.71 15.60 -8.73
C VAL A 227 -1.79 14.53 -8.92
N ALA A 228 -1.88 13.61 -7.99
CA ALA A 228 -2.93 12.60 -7.99
C ALA A 228 -4.33 13.20 -7.76
N PRO A 229 -5.40 12.61 -8.29
CA PRO A 229 -6.75 13.12 -8.13
C PRO A 229 -7.25 13.02 -6.67
N GLY A 230 -8.32 13.74 -6.37
CA GLY A 230 -8.95 13.78 -5.05
C GLY A 230 -8.28 14.75 -4.07
N ARG A 231 -7.97 14.29 -2.85
CA ARG A 231 -7.42 15.15 -1.77
C ARG A 231 -6.13 15.89 -2.16
N PRO A 232 -5.14 15.28 -2.83
CA PRO A 232 -3.93 16.00 -3.27
C PRO A 232 -4.26 17.17 -4.24
N SER A 233 -5.14 16.90 -5.21
CA SER A 233 -5.58 17.90 -6.18
C SER A 233 -6.29 19.10 -5.50
N ALA A 234 -7.17 18.81 -4.55
CA ALA A 234 -7.86 19.82 -3.76
C ALA A 234 -6.88 20.64 -2.89
N ALA A 235 -5.92 19.99 -2.24
CA ALA A 235 -4.90 20.63 -1.42
C ALA A 235 -4.01 21.58 -2.26
N VAL A 236 -3.56 21.11 -3.44
CA VAL A 236 -2.76 21.95 -4.36
C VAL A 236 -3.57 23.14 -4.86
N ALA A 237 -4.83 22.92 -5.24
CA ALA A 237 -5.69 24.01 -5.70
C ALA A 237 -5.89 25.09 -4.62
N ALA A 238 -6.15 24.70 -3.38
CA ALA A 238 -6.29 25.61 -2.25
C ALA A 238 -4.98 26.37 -1.97
N ALA A 239 -3.84 25.67 -1.96
CA ALA A 239 -2.53 26.28 -1.71
C ALA A 239 -2.14 27.27 -2.82
N THR A 240 -2.27 26.89 -4.09
CA THR A 240 -1.94 27.78 -5.23
C THR A 240 -2.84 29.01 -5.26
N GLN A 241 -4.14 28.88 -4.96
CA GLN A 241 -5.05 29.99 -4.83
C GLN A 241 -4.61 30.97 -3.73
N ALA A 242 -4.31 30.45 -2.53
CA ALA A 242 -3.87 31.29 -1.39
C ALA A 242 -2.54 31.98 -1.66
N MET A 243 -1.65 31.38 -2.42
CA MET A 243 -0.33 31.91 -2.76
C MET A 243 -0.32 32.75 -4.04
N HIS A 244 -1.44 32.87 -4.74
CA HIS A 244 -1.55 33.55 -6.05
C HIS A 244 -0.62 32.92 -7.11
N ILE A 245 -0.34 31.65 -7.04
CA ILE A 245 0.38 30.88 -8.06
C ILE A 245 -0.62 30.41 -9.13
N PRO A 246 -0.33 30.54 -10.43
CA PRO A 246 -1.16 30.00 -11.48
C PRO A 246 -1.37 28.47 -11.29
N HIS A 247 -2.54 27.96 -11.66
CA HIS A 247 -2.90 26.54 -11.45
C HIS A 247 -1.96 25.55 -12.17
N HIS A 248 -1.27 25.99 -13.21
CA HIS A 248 -0.26 25.21 -13.95
C HIS A 248 1.17 25.41 -13.43
N GLY A 249 1.35 26.20 -12.36
CA GLY A 249 2.64 26.50 -11.74
C GLY A 249 3.23 27.85 -12.14
N ALA A 250 4.42 28.16 -11.64
CA ALA A 250 5.18 29.37 -11.92
C ALA A 250 6.69 29.11 -11.77
N GLY A 251 7.51 29.90 -12.47
CA GLY A 251 8.97 29.75 -12.40
C GLY A 251 9.45 28.38 -12.81
N GLY A 252 10.21 27.72 -11.92
CA GLY A 252 10.67 26.34 -12.14
C GLY A 252 9.62 25.26 -11.90
N LEU A 253 8.46 25.60 -11.36
CA LEU A 253 7.39 24.66 -11.04
C LEU A 253 6.36 24.56 -12.17
N HIS A 254 6.15 23.35 -12.69
CA HIS A 254 5.02 22.98 -13.53
C HIS A 254 4.11 22.01 -12.78
N ILE A 255 2.80 22.27 -12.77
CA ILE A 255 1.80 21.43 -12.09
C ILE A 255 0.95 20.73 -13.16
N SER A 256 0.87 19.40 -13.08
CA SER A 256 0.02 18.60 -13.95
C SER A 256 -0.90 17.69 -13.12
N GLN A 257 -2.19 17.75 -13.42
CA GLN A 257 -3.18 16.87 -12.79
C GLN A 257 -3.19 15.51 -13.47
N LEU A 258 -3.16 14.45 -12.67
CA LEU A 258 -3.22 13.07 -13.15
C LEU A 258 -4.66 12.56 -13.16
N PRO A 259 -5.00 11.62 -14.04
CA PRO A 259 -6.24 10.86 -13.93
C PRO A 259 -6.14 9.84 -12.79
N TYR A 260 -7.23 9.14 -12.49
CA TYR A 260 -7.18 7.92 -11.68
C TYR A 260 -6.39 6.85 -12.42
N PHE A 261 -5.40 6.30 -11.77
CA PHE A 261 -4.56 5.22 -12.28
C PHE A 261 -4.98 3.88 -11.70
N SER A 262 -4.89 2.83 -12.51
CA SER A 262 -4.88 1.48 -11.97
C SER A 262 -3.69 1.27 -11.03
N GLN A 263 -3.74 0.24 -10.21
CA GLN A 263 -2.62 -0.07 -9.31
C GLN A 263 -1.31 -0.32 -10.08
N THR A 264 -1.39 -0.90 -11.27
CA THR A 264 -0.21 -1.12 -12.13
C THR A 264 0.34 0.20 -12.67
N GLU A 265 -0.52 1.11 -13.12
CA GLU A 265 -0.10 2.43 -13.60
C GLU A 265 0.43 3.30 -12.47
N PHE A 266 -0.11 3.16 -11.26
CA PHE A 266 0.44 3.81 -10.07
C PHE A 266 1.87 3.32 -9.75
N ASP A 267 2.14 2.02 -9.90
CA ASP A 267 3.51 1.50 -9.81
C ASP A 267 4.43 2.19 -10.85
N HIS A 268 3.97 2.33 -12.10
CA HIS A 268 4.73 3.00 -13.16
C HIS A 268 4.99 4.48 -12.83
N LEU A 269 4.01 5.19 -12.24
CA LEU A 269 4.18 6.56 -11.77
C LEU A 269 5.32 6.64 -10.75
N LEU A 270 5.32 5.76 -9.74
CA LEU A 270 6.36 5.74 -8.70
C LEU A 270 7.75 5.40 -9.26
N TRP A 271 7.82 4.52 -10.27
CA TRP A 271 9.08 4.18 -10.92
C TRP A 271 9.60 5.31 -11.82
N GLY A 272 8.68 6.04 -12.44
CA GLY A 272 9.00 7.13 -13.38
C GLY A 272 9.39 8.45 -12.71
N CYS A 273 9.03 8.66 -11.44
CA CYS A 273 9.32 9.89 -10.72
C CYS A 273 10.68 9.86 -10.01
N ASP A 274 11.28 11.04 -9.85
CA ASP A 274 12.56 11.22 -9.15
C ASP A 274 12.39 11.33 -7.64
N PHE A 275 11.19 11.73 -7.18
CA PHE A 275 10.79 11.79 -5.78
C PHE A 275 9.28 11.51 -5.65
N ASN A 276 8.89 10.75 -4.62
CA ASN A 276 7.52 10.31 -4.43
C ASN A 276 6.96 10.77 -3.08
N CYS A 277 5.98 11.67 -3.08
CA CYS A 277 5.15 11.90 -1.91
C CYS A 277 4.00 10.88 -1.93
N VAL A 278 3.93 10.03 -0.91
CA VAL A 278 2.93 8.97 -0.80
C VAL A 278 2.17 9.05 0.51
N ARG A 279 1.00 8.40 0.60
CA ARG A 279 0.18 8.34 1.80
C ARG A 279 -0.37 6.93 2.02
N GLY A 280 -0.85 6.68 3.25
CA GLY A 280 -1.39 5.38 3.60
C GLY A 280 -0.34 4.28 3.53
N GLU A 281 -0.77 3.02 3.56
CA GLU A 281 0.15 1.87 3.66
C GLU A 281 0.46 1.23 2.30
N ASP A 282 -0.55 1.02 1.43
CA ASP A 282 -0.31 0.45 0.10
C ASP A 282 0.68 1.29 -0.69
N SER A 283 0.44 2.60 -0.80
CA SER A 283 1.33 3.47 -1.58
C SER A 283 2.74 3.60 -0.97
N LEU A 284 2.88 3.51 0.36
CA LEU A 284 4.19 3.44 1.02
C LEU A 284 4.94 2.19 0.58
N VAL A 285 4.32 1.02 0.68
CA VAL A 285 4.94 -0.25 0.26
C VAL A 285 5.35 -0.20 -1.22
N ARG A 286 4.50 0.34 -2.08
CA ARG A 286 4.82 0.49 -3.52
C ARG A 286 5.97 1.46 -3.76
N ALA A 287 6.07 2.57 -3.01
CA ALA A 287 7.18 3.51 -3.10
C ALA A 287 8.51 2.91 -2.63
N LEU A 288 8.49 2.06 -1.58
CA LEU A 288 9.67 1.31 -1.16
C LEU A 288 10.16 0.36 -2.27
N TRP A 289 9.24 -0.35 -2.94
CA TRP A 289 9.59 -1.20 -4.08
C TRP A 289 10.04 -0.41 -5.32
N ALA A 290 9.59 0.84 -5.48
CA ALA A 290 10.10 1.70 -6.53
C ALA A 290 11.61 1.96 -6.39
N GLY A 291 12.13 2.03 -5.16
CA GLY A 291 13.54 2.32 -4.89
C GLY A 291 13.93 3.75 -5.23
N GLN A 292 12.95 4.64 -5.39
CA GLN A 292 13.13 6.09 -5.50
C GLN A 292 12.93 6.74 -4.14
N PRO A 293 13.53 7.93 -3.90
CA PRO A 293 13.29 8.66 -2.66
C PRO A 293 11.82 8.96 -2.46
N LEU A 294 11.39 8.92 -1.19
CA LEU A 294 9.99 9.10 -0.86
C LEU A 294 9.80 9.97 0.39
N ALA A 295 8.65 10.63 0.48
CA ALA A 295 8.11 11.18 1.70
C ALA A 295 6.75 10.52 2.00
N TRP A 296 6.67 9.87 3.14
CA TRP A 296 5.42 9.28 3.60
C TRP A 296 4.60 10.29 4.39
N HIS A 297 3.42 10.65 3.91
CA HIS A 297 2.43 11.39 4.67
C HIS A 297 1.54 10.37 5.37
N ILE A 298 1.85 10.10 6.63
CA ILE A 298 1.11 9.13 7.43
C ILE A 298 -0.30 9.65 7.72
N TYR A 299 -1.29 8.74 7.86
CA TYR A 299 -2.65 9.13 8.17
C TYR A 299 -2.72 9.85 9.52
N PRO A 300 -3.17 11.10 9.57
CA PRO A 300 -3.23 11.85 10.82
C PRO A 300 -4.30 11.28 11.75
N GLN A 301 -3.94 11.08 13.02
CA GLN A 301 -4.82 10.62 14.10
C GLN A 301 -4.86 11.69 15.20
N ASP A 302 -6.01 11.87 15.82
CA ASP A 302 -6.22 12.92 16.81
C ASP A 302 -5.37 12.74 18.09
N ASP A 303 -5.04 11.47 18.43
CA ASP A 303 -4.20 11.10 19.57
C ASP A 303 -2.69 11.15 19.30
N LEU A 304 -2.29 11.56 18.09
CA LEU A 304 -0.90 11.64 17.63
C LEU A 304 -0.15 10.28 17.58
N ALA A 305 -0.82 9.15 17.73
CA ALA A 305 -0.19 7.82 17.66
C ALA A 305 0.52 7.57 16.31
N HIS A 306 0.09 8.24 15.24
CA HIS A 306 0.74 8.20 13.94
C HIS A 306 2.19 8.76 13.96
N HIS A 307 2.52 9.67 14.88
CA HIS A 307 3.89 10.17 15.03
C HIS A 307 4.85 9.08 15.48
N ASP A 308 4.48 8.31 16.51
CA ASP A 308 5.30 7.19 16.99
C ASP A 308 5.47 6.12 15.91
N LYS A 309 4.43 5.88 15.11
CA LYS A 309 4.48 4.96 13.97
C LYS A 309 5.45 5.45 12.89
N LEU A 310 5.47 6.75 12.59
CA LEU A 310 6.40 7.35 11.63
C LEU A 310 7.85 7.26 12.13
N LEU A 311 8.10 7.65 13.38
CA LEU A 311 9.45 7.58 13.98
C LEU A 311 9.98 6.14 14.00
N ALA A 312 9.15 5.17 14.35
CA ALA A 312 9.52 3.76 14.31
C ALA A 312 9.89 3.28 12.89
N PHE A 313 9.17 3.73 11.87
CA PHE A 313 9.48 3.46 10.46
C PHE A 313 10.84 4.04 10.05
N GLU A 314 11.10 5.30 10.41
CA GLU A 314 12.35 5.98 10.12
C GLU A 314 13.56 5.31 10.81
N ASP A 315 13.38 4.88 12.06
CA ASP A 315 14.40 4.18 12.82
C ASP A 315 14.68 2.78 12.25
N ALA A 316 13.65 2.01 11.98
CA ALA A 316 13.79 0.66 11.46
C ALA A 316 14.54 0.62 10.11
N LEU A 317 14.35 1.63 9.28
CA LEU A 317 15.00 1.73 7.96
C LEU A 317 16.25 2.62 7.97
N GLN A 318 16.70 3.11 9.13
CA GLN A 318 17.88 3.96 9.26
C GLN A 318 17.87 5.14 8.28
N MET A 319 16.75 5.87 8.27
CA MET A 319 16.53 6.99 7.36
C MET A 319 17.58 8.11 7.58
N PRO A 320 18.12 8.74 6.51
CA PRO A 320 19.03 9.86 6.62
C PRO A 320 18.42 11.05 7.39
N ALA A 321 19.24 11.77 8.15
CA ALA A 321 18.78 12.82 9.06
C ALA A 321 18.03 13.97 8.35
N ASP A 322 18.48 14.35 7.17
CA ASP A 322 17.84 15.40 6.36
C ASP A 322 16.49 14.95 5.76
N LEU A 323 16.37 13.68 5.37
CA LEU A 323 15.09 13.10 4.95
C LEU A 323 14.13 12.93 6.14
N ARG A 324 14.62 12.55 7.33
CA ARG A 324 13.83 12.56 8.58
C ARG A 324 13.30 13.97 8.88
N LYS A 325 14.14 14.97 8.70
CA LYS A 325 13.72 16.37 8.87
C LYS A 325 12.62 16.75 7.88
N PHE A 326 12.73 16.31 6.62
CA PHE A 326 11.68 16.49 5.63
C PHE A 326 10.37 15.84 6.09
N HIS A 327 10.42 14.58 6.53
CA HIS A 327 9.25 13.86 7.05
C HIS A 327 8.64 14.55 8.28
N ALA A 328 9.47 14.99 9.23
CA ALA A 328 9.00 15.67 10.44
C ALA A 328 8.21 16.95 10.12
N VAL A 329 8.73 17.78 9.22
CA VAL A 329 8.03 19.00 8.79
C VAL A 329 6.80 18.67 7.92
N TRP A 330 6.93 17.69 7.00
CA TRP A 330 5.84 17.27 6.13
C TRP A 330 4.63 16.72 6.88
N ASN A 331 4.87 16.00 7.97
CA ASN A 331 3.84 15.41 8.82
C ASN A 331 3.44 16.30 10.03
N GLY A 332 4.06 17.48 10.17
CA GLY A 332 3.72 18.43 11.24
C GLY A 332 4.24 18.06 12.63
N LEU A 333 5.20 17.12 12.72
CA LEU A 333 5.93 16.82 13.97
C LEU A 333 6.82 17.98 14.36
N GLU A 334 7.37 18.67 13.37
CA GLU A 334 8.21 19.83 13.58
C GLU A 334 7.67 21.03 12.79
N THR A 335 7.94 22.21 13.33
CA THR A 335 7.69 23.49 12.65
C THR A 335 8.99 24.01 12.03
N GLY A 336 8.90 24.77 10.96
CA GLY A 336 10.04 25.36 10.29
C GLY A 336 10.01 25.13 8.77
N PRO A 337 11.03 25.59 8.06
CA PRO A 337 11.09 25.43 6.62
C PRO A 337 11.29 23.96 6.23
N LEU A 338 10.61 23.55 5.17
CA LEU A 338 10.81 22.24 4.58
C LEU A 338 12.23 22.14 4.00
N PRO A 339 13.01 21.08 4.27
CA PRO A 339 14.31 20.87 3.65
C PRO A 339 14.23 20.93 2.12
N ALA A 340 15.25 21.51 1.49
CA ALA A 340 15.24 21.73 0.05
C ALA A 340 15.31 20.42 -0.73
N LEU A 341 14.41 20.25 -1.69
CA LEU A 341 14.45 19.14 -2.66
C LEU A 341 15.43 19.47 -3.79
N SER A 342 16.72 19.58 -3.46
CA SER A 342 17.76 19.73 -4.46
C SER A 342 18.07 18.40 -5.16
N ARG A 343 18.67 18.45 -6.35
CA ARG A 343 19.12 17.25 -7.07
C ARG A 343 20.07 16.41 -6.22
N THR A 344 21.03 17.05 -5.54
CA THR A 344 21.99 16.38 -4.64
C THR A 344 21.28 15.65 -3.52
N ALA A 345 20.33 16.29 -2.82
CA ALA A 345 19.56 15.64 -1.76
C ALA A 345 18.78 14.41 -2.27
N ILE A 346 18.13 14.55 -3.43
CA ILE A 346 17.40 13.45 -4.06
C ILE A 346 18.34 12.29 -4.44
N ASP A 347 19.53 12.55 -4.95
CA ASP A 347 20.49 11.52 -5.33
C ASP A 347 21.06 10.79 -4.10
N ASP A 348 21.33 11.51 -3.01
CA ASP A 348 21.74 10.92 -1.74
C ASP A 348 20.63 10.04 -1.15
N TRP A 349 19.39 10.52 -1.14
CA TRP A 349 18.23 9.76 -0.66
C TRP A 349 17.92 8.56 -1.56
N ARG A 350 18.17 8.64 -2.87
CA ARG A 350 18.03 7.50 -3.79
C ARG A 350 18.96 6.36 -3.40
N THR A 351 20.18 6.67 -2.99
CA THR A 351 21.14 5.66 -2.51
C THR A 351 20.59 4.93 -1.29
N TRP A 352 20.01 5.65 -0.34
CA TRP A 352 19.32 5.05 0.81
C TRP A 352 18.11 4.22 0.37
N SER A 353 17.23 4.74 -0.48
CA SER A 353 16.02 4.05 -0.93
C SER A 353 16.34 2.73 -1.62
N GLN A 354 17.37 2.69 -2.44
CA GLN A 354 17.82 1.46 -3.11
C GLN A 354 18.39 0.45 -2.12
N LYS A 355 19.16 0.90 -1.12
CA LYS A 355 19.65 0.03 -0.05
C LYS A 355 18.48 -0.57 0.74
N VAL A 356 17.48 0.23 1.10
CA VAL A 356 16.27 -0.23 1.79
C VAL A 356 15.51 -1.24 0.95
N LYS A 357 15.30 -0.97 -0.34
CA LYS A 357 14.67 -1.91 -1.26
C LYS A 357 15.38 -3.26 -1.26
N CYS A 358 16.71 -3.29 -1.42
CA CYS A 358 17.48 -4.54 -1.40
C CYS A 358 17.34 -5.29 -0.07
N LEU A 359 17.35 -4.57 1.06
CA LEU A 359 17.19 -5.17 2.39
C LEU A 359 15.82 -5.83 2.55
N LEU A 360 14.76 -5.15 2.10
CA LEU A 360 13.40 -5.67 2.16
C LEU A 360 13.15 -6.81 1.16
N GLN A 361 13.79 -6.77 -0.01
CA GLN A 361 13.72 -7.85 -1.00
C GLN A 361 14.31 -9.18 -0.51
N ALA A 362 15.29 -9.11 0.39
CA ALA A 362 15.88 -10.29 1.02
C ALA A 362 14.96 -11.00 2.02
N GLN A 363 13.84 -10.37 2.40
CA GLN A 363 12.86 -10.94 3.31
C GLN A 363 11.75 -11.66 2.56
N THR A 364 11.08 -12.59 3.25
CA THR A 364 9.86 -13.25 2.74
C THR A 364 8.75 -12.21 2.53
N ASP A 365 8.06 -12.29 1.41
CA ASP A 365 6.93 -11.41 1.13
C ASP A 365 5.69 -11.80 1.96
N LEU A 366 4.76 -10.83 2.12
CA LEU A 366 3.54 -10.98 2.91
C LEU A 366 2.70 -12.19 2.49
N THR A 367 2.49 -12.36 1.18
CA THR A 367 1.63 -13.42 0.66
C THR A 367 2.26 -14.80 0.91
N LEU A 368 3.57 -14.91 0.71
CA LEU A 368 4.28 -16.16 0.96
C LEU A 368 4.29 -16.49 2.46
N SER A 369 4.45 -15.49 3.33
CA SER A 369 4.34 -15.66 4.78
C SER A 369 2.96 -16.14 5.20
N LEU A 370 1.88 -15.61 4.60
CA LEU A 370 0.50 -16.02 4.84
C LEU A 370 0.23 -17.47 4.38
N ILE A 371 0.79 -17.89 3.27
CA ILE A 371 0.61 -19.26 2.75
C ILE A 371 1.29 -20.31 3.65
N HIS A 372 2.31 -19.93 4.38
CA HIS A 372 3.09 -20.83 5.23
C HIS A 372 2.68 -20.85 6.71
N ILE A 373 1.55 -20.23 7.08
CA ILE A 373 1.02 -20.26 8.45
C ILE A 373 0.51 -21.64 8.88
#